data_f2c8d0a1cc7daa19f695783985d255fe
#
_entry.id   f2c8d0a1cc7daa19f695783985d255fe
#
_cell.length_a   1.000
_cell.length_b   1.000
_cell.length_c   1.000
_cell.angle_alpha   90.00
_cell.angle_beta   90.00
_cell.angle_gamma   90.00
#
_symmetry.space_group_name_H-M   'P 1'
#
loop_
_entity.id
_entity.type
_entity.pdbx_description
1 polymer ?
#
loop_
_entity_poly.entity_id
_entity_poly.type
_entity_poly.pdbx_seq_one_letter_code
_entity_poly.pdbx_strand_id
1 'polypeptide(L)'
;ISITYDGFVGWSNPYRQPGTLNARQYMEVINETNFNTYGTATNWSALVPQAILDKVNNGWKGQDWFDVYRNKNAFQHSHAVTVNGGSDRSKFSISVNYSDQEGILGGSNASNYRRYGGRVNSEHVLLKGKDHNIITLGENISYWYHASHDLAEGNGYSNIMQPVYSASPLVPAFREDGKPTNFREDGAGYSSMIFNNPYEGFINGQYNSLNKRRDFGVGATLYWIIEPIKNLRYRGQINTGYSANNYRHTSMPFSASSTNASGNYGMEQNQQQSSSMSVENTITYTLPEFAKNKIDVMIGQSVEMSKWDTRMSMTFSQSPDDLNSLVLNGWNFTIPSNMAGMTGYSGYDNPREGRIASFFGRINYNYDERYLLTAIVRHDGSNNFARGHRWHTYPSVSAGWVLTNEKFMENATNVMNFFKLRASWGQNGNCLVGNFYYLSNIGFSPTDYADYGYKFNSDPISTVGGIYQTGAYAKNVPNENLTWETSEQWDLGFDTRFFQNRLAFTFDWYVKNTKDWLVQAPLNDILGYEEAA
;
A
#
# COMPACT_ATOMS: atom_id res chain seq x y z
N ILE A 1 -12.84 1.88 36.36
CA ILE A 1 -12.01 2.58 35.37
C ILE A 1 -10.61 2.00 35.48
N SER A 2 -10.02 1.60 34.35
CA SER A 2 -8.62 1.20 34.25
C SER A 2 -7.89 2.12 33.27
N ILE A 3 -6.64 2.43 33.58
CA ILE A 3 -5.76 3.20 32.73
C ILE A 3 -4.54 2.32 32.44
N THR A 4 -4.25 2.13 31.17
CA THR A 4 -3.09 1.36 30.72
C THR A 4 -2.20 2.27 29.91
N TYR A 5 -0.91 2.22 30.18
CA TYR A 5 0.13 2.84 29.36
C TYR A 5 1.03 1.76 28.79
N ASP A 6 1.23 1.80 27.48
CA ASP A 6 2.17 0.96 26.75
C ASP A 6 3.22 1.86 26.09
N GLY A 7 4.48 1.61 26.38
CA GLY A 7 5.61 2.38 25.85
C GLY A 7 6.68 1.48 25.29
N PHE A 8 7.24 1.91 24.17
CA PHE A 8 8.36 1.25 23.51
C PHE A 8 9.40 2.30 23.08
N VAL A 9 10.67 1.99 23.30
CA VAL A 9 11.82 2.79 22.84
C VAL A 9 12.86 1.82 22.28
N GLY A 10 13.44 2.14 21.14
CA GLY A 10 14.42 1.28 20.51
C GLY A 10 15.27 1.99 19.47
N TRP A 11 16.28 1.27 18.98
CA TRP A 11 17.19 1.71 17.94
C TRP A 11 17.29 0.64 16.87
N SER A 12 17.19 1.05 15.61
CA SER A 12 17.30 0.15 14.46
C SER A 12 18.63 0.35 13.74
N ASN A 13 19.23 -0.75 13.35
CA ASN A 13 20.43 -0.77 12.52
C ASN A 13 20.26 -1.83 11.42
N PRO A 14 20.87 -1.65 10.24
CA PRO A 14 20.92 -2.72 9.26
C PRO A 14 21.60 -3.97 9.85
N TYR A 15 20.88 -5.08 9.87
CA TYR A 15 21.38 -6.35 10.42
C TYR A 15 22.50 -6.93 9.56
N ARG A 16 22.40 -6.80 8.24
CA ARG A 16 23.34 -7.36 7.27
C ARG A 16 23.42 -6.48 6.04
N GLN A 17 24.61 -6.31 5.52
CA GLN A 17 24.88 -5.64 4.25
C GLN A 17 25.73 -6.52 3.36
N PRO A 18 25.56 -6.49 2.03
CA PRO A 18 26.51 -7.09 1.09
C PRO A 18 27.88 -6.39 1.22
N GLY A 19 28.93 -7.17 1.02
CA GLY A 19 30.27 -6.59 0.90
C GLY A 19 30.41 -5.80 -0.39
N THR A 20 31.10 -4.66 -0.32
CA THR A 20 31.50 -3.86 -1.49
C THR A 20 33.01 -3.93 -1.70
N LEU A 21 33.44 -3.70 -2.93
CA LEU A 21 34.86 -3.66 -3.25
C LEU A 21 35.52 -2.40 -2.68
N ASN A 22 36.70 -2.53 -2.10
CA ASN A 22 37.54 -1.37 -1.79
C ASN A 22 38.20 -0.81 -3.07
N ALA A 23 38.82 0.36 -2.99
CA ALA A 23 39.42 1.04 -4.15
C ALA A 23 40.37 0.15 -4.94
N ARG A 24 41.28 -0.58 -4.25
CA ARG A 24 42.25 -1.46 -4.89
C ARG A 24 41.57 -2.66 -5.57
N GLN A 25 40.67 -3.33 -4.89
CA GLN A 25 39.91 -4.45 -5.44
C GLN A 25 39.06 -4.00 -6.66
N TYR A 26 38.46 -2.82 -6.58
CA TYR A 26 37.71 -2.25 -7.69
C TYR A 26 38.62 -2.04 -8.92
N MET A 27 39.81 -1.45 -8.70
CA MET A 27 40.78 -1.25 -9.78
C MET A 27 41.27 -2.58 -10.38
N GLU A 28 41.48 -3.60 -9.56
CA GLU A 28 41.87 -4.94 -9.99
C GLU A 28 40.78 -5.57 -10.88
N VAL A 29 39.52 -5.54 -10.46
CA VAL A 29 38.37 -6.07 -11.25
C VAL A 29 38.24 -5.35 -12.59
N ILE A 30 38.35 -4.01 -12.60
CA ILE A 30 38.28 -3.23 -13.85
C ILE A 30 39.49 -3.55 -14.76
N ASN A 31 40.70 -3.70 -14.21
CA ASN A 31 41.86 -4.10 -14.95
C ASN A 31 41.67 -5.47 -15.62
N GLU A 32 41.16 -6.45 -14.88
CA GLU A 32 40.90 -7.78 -15.39
C GLU A 32 39.82 -7.76 -16.49
N THR A 33 38.74 -7.00 -16.27
CA THR A 33 37.67 -6.81 -17.25
C THR A 33 38.20 -6.23 -18.56
N ASN A 34 39.00 -5.15 -18.48
CA ASN A 34 39.57 -4.51 -19.67
C ASN A 34 40.59 -5.42 -20.38
N PHE A 35 41.41 -6.12 -19.64
CA PHE A 35 42.35 -7.07 -20.21
C PHE A 35 41.65 -8.20 -20.94
N ASN A 36 40.61 -8.78 -20.35
CA ASN A 36 39.83 -9.86 -20.96
C ASN A 36 39.03 -9.40 -22.19
N THR A 37 38.61 -8.14 -22.22
CA THR A 37 37.79 -7.58 -23.31
C THR A 37 38.65 -7.04 -24.45
N TYR A 38 39.73 -6.31 -24.10
CA TYR A 38 40.51 -5.53 -25.09
C TYR A 38 41.99 -5.95 -25.19
N GLY A 39 42.44 -6.87 -24.33
CA GLY A 39 43.84 -7.31 -24.28
C GLY A 39 44.83 -6.27 -23.76
N THR A 40 44.35 -5.18 -23.15
CA THR A 40 45.17 -4.07 -22.67
C THR A 40 44.89 -3.73 -21.21
N ALA A 41 45.93 -3.26 -20.50
CA ALA A 41 45.77 -2.78 -19.13
C ALA A 41 45.05 -1.43 -19.09
N THR A 42 44.30 -1.19 -18.02
CA THR A 42 43.57 0.09 -17.79
C THR A 42 44.55 1.23 -17.54
N ASN A 43 44.44 2.31 -18.28
CA ASN A 43 45.20 3.52 -18.02
C ASN A 43 44.49 4.38 -16.93
N TRP A 44 44.79 4.14 -15.69
CA TRP A 44 44.14 4.81 -14.55
C TRP A 44 44.39 6.30 -14.48
N SER A 45 45.56 6.78 -14.93
CA SER A 45 45.87 8.23 -14.94
C SER A 45 45.02 9.02 -15.94
N ALA A 46 44.41 8.33 -16.93
CA ALA A 46 43.43 8.93 -17.83
C ALA A 46 41.99 8.86 -17.31
N LEU A 47 41.71 8.06 -16.28
CA LEU A 47 40.38 7.82 -15.77
C LEU A 47 40.11 8.49 -14.42
N VAL A 48 41.16 8.76 -13.64
CA VAL A 48 41.05 9.23 -12.25
C VAL A 48 42.14 10.27 -11.98
N PRO A 49 41.85 11.38 -11.26
CA PRO A 49 42.87 12.37 -10.88
C PRO A 49 44.06 11.74 -10.13
N GLN A 50 45.26 12.18 -10.43
CA GLN A 50 46.49 11.69 -9.79
C GLN A 50 46.41 11.73 -8.27
N ALA A 51 45.85 12.77 -7.69
CA ALA A 51 45.68 12.92 -6.24
C ALA A 51 44.87 11.77 -5.61
N ILE A 52 43.91 11.21 -6.32
CA ILE A 52 43.12 10.04 -5.86
C ILE A 52 43.99 8.77 -5.96
N LEU A 53 44.71 8.60 -7.05
CA LEU A 53 45.63 7.46 -7.22
C LEU A 53 46.70 7.47 -6.11
N ASP A 54 47.24 8.64 -5.78
CA ASP A 54 48.19 8.79 -4.69
C ASP A 54 47.60 8.43 -3.31
N LYS A 55 46.34 8.82 -3.06
CA LYS A 55 45.60 8.39 -1.86
C LYS A 55 45.45 6.87 -1.78
N VAL A 56 45.10 6.20 -2.89
CA VAL A 56 44.95 4.74 -2.95
C VAL A 56 46.33 4.07 -2.72
N ASN A 57 47.37 4.59 -3.34
CA ASN A 57 48.75 4.09 -3.14
C ASN A 57 49.24 4.25 -1.69
N ASN A 58 48.77 5.30 -1.03
CA ASN A 58 49.04 5.57 0.39
C ASN A 58 48.09 4.83 1.35
N GLY A 59 47.30 3.88 0.82
CA GLY A 59 46.47 2.99 1.66
C GLY A 59 45.03 3.43 1.89
N TRP A 60 44.55 4.48 1.20
CA TRP A 60 43.14 4.79 1.24
C TRP A 60 42.31 3.66 0.62
N LYS A 61 41.35 3.17 1.40
CA LYS A 61 40.48 2.03 1.00
C LYS A 61 39.39 2.40 0.03
N GLY A 62 39.20 3.70 -0.28
CA GLY A 62 38.10 4.18 -1.09
C GLY A 62 36.84 4.53 -0.27
N GLN A 63 35.85 5.04 -0.94
CA GLN A 63 34.58 5.41 -0.34
C GLN A 63 33.72 4.16 -0.10
N ASP A 64 33.30 3.97 1.12
CA ASP A 64 32.20 3.04 1.45
C ASP A 64 30.87 3.78 1.30
N TRP A 65 30.19 3.53 0.20
CA TRP A 65 28.92 4.19 -0.09
C TRP A 65 27.80 3.75 0.85
N PHE A 66 27.83 2.51 1.33
CA PHE A 66 26.85 2.06 2.31
C PHE A 66 26.97 2.80 3.64
N ASP A 67 28.19 3.05 4.10
CA ASP A 67 28.39 3.82 5.35
C ASP A 67 27.95 5.28 5.23
N VAL A 68 27.98 5.85 4.01
CA VAL A 68 27.44 7.21 3.72
C VAL A 68 25.91 7.24 3.86
N TYR A 69 25.25 6.21 3.39
CA TYR A 69 23.78 6.15 3.39
C TYR A 69 23.22 5.63 4.71
N ARG A 70 24.01 4.92 5.49
CA ARG A 70 23.53 4.30 6.72
C ARG A 70 23.23 5.34 7.80
N ASN A 71 22.02 5.29 8.34
CA ASN A 71 21.68 5.96 9.60
C ASN A 71 21.96 4.99 10.75
N LYS A 72 22.99 5.29 11.54
CA LYS A 72 23.38 4.46 12.70
C LYS A 72 22.45 4.76 13.87
N ASN A 73 21.94 3.69 14.49
CA ASN A 73 21.07 3.78 15.65
C ASN A 73 19.81 4.63 15.37
N ALA A 74 19.15 4.37 14.23
CA ALA A 74 17.89 5.01 13.89
C ALA A 74 16.89 4.88 15.04
N PHE A 75 16.52 6.00 15.63
CA PHE A 75 15.71 6.04 16.84
C PHE A 75 14.25 5.79 16.53
N GLN A 76 13.60 5.01 17.39
CA GLN A 76 12.18 4.77 17.29
C GLN A 76 11.54 4.69 18.68
N HIS A 77 10.35 5.23 18.80
CA HIS A 77 9.55 5.11 20.01
C HIS A 77 8.06 5.15 19.73
N SER A 78 7.29 4.53 20.61
CA SER A 78 5.84 4.62 20.57
C SER A 78 5.27 4.66 21.98
N HIS A 79 4.14 5.34 22.11
CA HIS A 79 3.43 5.53 23.36
C HIS A 79 1.93 5.39 23.11
N ALA A 80 1.26 4.62 23.95
CA ALA A 80 -0.17 4.49 23.90
C ALA A 80 -0.76 4.60 25.31
N VAL A 81 -1.81 5.37 25.44
CA VAL A 81 -2.60 5.46 26.68
C VAL A 81 -4.02 5.02 26.37
N THR A 82 -4.51 4.07 27.12
CA THR A 82 -5.87 3.55 26.99
C THR A 82 -6.60 3.67 28.31
N VAL A 83 -7.77 4.26 28.27
CA VAL A 83 -8.71 4.38 29.41
C VAL A 83 -9.93 3.56 29.11
N ASN A 84 -10.19 2.56 29.95
CA ASN A 84 -11.38 1.73 29.90
C ASN A 84 -12.23 1.99 31.12
N GLY A 85 -13.54 2.05 30.94
CA GLY A 85 -14.46 2.22 32.01
C GLY A 85 -15.87 1.78 31.66
N GLY A 86 -16.72 1.71 32.64
CA GLY A 86 -18.12 1.42 32.39
C GLY A 86 -18.89 1.02 33.63
N SER A 87 -20.15 0.78 33.39
CA SER A 87 -21.15 0.27 34.30
C SER A 87 -21.93 -0.86 33.62
N ASP A 88 -22.94 -1.38 34.26
CA ASP A 88 -23.85 -2.38 33.67
C ASP A 88 -24.60 -1.87 32.43
N ARG A 89 -24.69 -0.57 32.24
CA ARG A 89 -25.41 0.04 31.12
C ARG A 89 -24.52 0.72 30.10
N SER A 90 -23.31 1.08 30.46
CA SER A 90 -22.43 1.83 29.57
C SER A 90 -21.01 1.32 29.71
N LYS A 91 -20.36 1.06 28.60
CA LYS A 91 -18.94 0.69 28.52
C LYS A 91 -18.25 1.60 27.53
N PHE A 92 -17.04 2.00 27.84
CA PHE A 92 -16.24 2.80 26.91
C PHE A 92 -14.76 2.42 26.99
N SER A 93 -14.09 2.66 25.87
CA SER A 93 -12.65 2.57 25.73
C SER A 93 -12.17 3.76 24.91
N ILE A 94 -11.26 4.54 25.45
CA ILE A 94 -10.64 5.68 24.77
C ILE A 94 -9.16 5.42 24.74
N SER A 95 -8.55 5.49 23.55
CA SER A 95 -7.10 5.35 23.40
C SER A 95 -6.52 6.47 22.56
N VAL A 96 -5.31 6.88 22.92
CA VAL A 96 -4.49 7.82 22.16
C VAL A 96 -3.12 7.19 22.01
N ASN A 97 -2.57 7.24 20.80
CA ASN A 97 -1.25 6.70 20.52
C ASN A 97 -0.41 7.66 19.69
N TYR A 98 0.88 7.60 19.93
CA TYR A 98 1.90 8.33 19.19
C TYR A 98 3.04 7.38 18.86
N SER A 99 3.58 7.47 17.64
CA SER A 99 4.81 6.78 17.26
C SER A 99 5.66 7.66 16.37
N ASP A 100 6.98 7.54 16.55
CA ASP A 100 7.99 8.20 15.73
C ASP A 100 9.09 7.19 15.42
N GLN A 101 9.48 7.09 14.14
CA GLN A 101 10.45 6.13 13.67
C GLN A 101 11.36 6.78 12.63
N GLU A 102 12.64 6.75 12.85
CA GLU A 102 13.66 7.11 11.88
C GLU A 102 13.99 5.93 10.96
N GLY A 103 14.26 6.21 9.69
CA GLY A 103 14.74 5.23 8.73
C GLY A 103 16.20 4.89 8.93
N ILE A 104 16.58 3.69 8.53
CA ILE A 104 17.96 3.17 8.62
C ILE A 104 18.88 3.61 7.47
N LEU A 105 18.31 4.30 6.47
CA LEU A 105 19.01 4.82 5.29
C LEU A 105 18.79 6.32 5.16
N GLY A 106 19.72 7.01 4.50
CA GLY A 106 19.69 8.45 4.25
C GLY A 106 20.72 9.25 5.06
N GLY A 107 21.53 8.60 5.88
CA GLY A 107 22.52 9.24 6.74
C GLY A 107 21.88 10.25 7.70
N SER A 108 22.36 11.49 7.74
CA SER A 108 21.79 12.58 8.55
C SER A 108 20.42 13.07 8.06
N ASN A 109 20.02 12.67 6.85
CA ASN A 109 18.74 12.99 6.24
C ASN A 109 17.84 11.75 6.11
N ALA A 110 17.96 10.83 7.06
CA ALA A 110 17.17 9.61 7.06
C ALA A 110 15.68 9.89 7.00
N SER A 111 14.93 8.99 6.37
CA SER A 111 13.48 9.05 6.36
C SER A 111 12.93 9.07 7.78
N ASN A 112 11.77 9.65 7.95
CA ASN A 112 11.09 9.73 9.24
C ASN A 112 9.60 9.46 9.04
N TYR A 113 9.03 8.66 9.92
CA TYR A 113 7.60 8.36 9.97
C TYR A 113 7.06 8.71 11.35
N ARG A 114 6.11 9.63 11.40
CA ARG A 114 5.46 10.07 12.63
C ARG A 114 3.95 9.89 12.54
N ARG A 115 3.37 9.22 13.52
CA ARG A 115 1.95 8.93 13.55
C ARG A 115 1.30 9.33 14.87
N TYR A 116 0.13 9.94 14.76
CA TYR A 116 -0.80 10.20 15.86
C TYR A 116 -2.09 9.42 15.59
N GLY A 117 -2.63 8.80 16.61
CA GLY A 117 -3.90 8.09 16.51
C GLY A 117 -4.76 8.31 17.72
N GLY A 118 -6.06 8.28 17.50
CA GLY A 118 -7.05 8.33 18.57
C GLY A 118 -8.19 7.36 18.24
N ARG A 119 -8.75 6.74 19.26
CA ARG A 119 -9.90 5.84 19.12
C ARG A 119 -10.82 6.00 20.32
N VAL A 120 -12.12 6.08 20.03
CA VAL A 120 -13.20 6.06 21.02
C VAL A 120 -14.13 4.93 20.62
N ASN A 121 -14.39 4.03 21.56
CA ASN A 121 -15.42 3.01 21.42
C ASN A 121 -16.35 3.13 22.62
N SER A 122 -17.65 3.12 22.39
CA SER A 122 -18.59 2.99 23.48
C SER A 122 -19.81 2.15 23.11
N GLU A 123 -20.46 1.63 24.12
CA GLU A 123 -21.70 0.87 24.02
C GLU A 123 -22.62 1.24 25.17
N HIS A 124 -23.88 1.51 24.86
CA HIS A 124 -24.87 2.00 25.82
C HIS A 124 -26.16 1.18 25.71
N VAL A 125 -26.58 0.58 26.81
CA VAL A 125 -27.89 -0.07 26.93
C VAL A 125 -28.94 1.00 27.22
N LEU A 126 -29.67 1.40 26.17
CA LEU A 126 -30.70 2.42 26.26
C LEU A 126 -31.97 1.88 26.89
N LEU A 127 -32.35 0.64 26.58
CA LEU A 127 -33.52 0.00 27.15
C LEU A 127 -33.15 -1.43 27.62
N LYS A 128 -33.32 -1.68 28.90
CA LYS A 128 -33.09 -2.96 29.54
C LYS A 128 -34.41 -3.65 29.83
N GLY A 129 -34.58 -4.88 29.34
CA GLY A 129 -35.66 -5.76 29.68
C GLY A 129 -35.38 -6.50 30.99
N LYS A 130 -36.28 -7.42 31.32
CA LYS A 130 -36.17 -8.24 32.53
C LYS A 130 -34.99 -9.22 32.46
N ASP A 131 -34.80 -9.86 31.31
CA ASP A 131 -33.83 -10.95 31.13
C ASP A 131 -32.76 -10.65 30.07
N HIS A 132 -32.88 -9.57 29.29
CA HIS A 132 -31.94 -9.19 28.24
C HIS A 132 -31.98 -7.68 27.96
N ASN A 133 -31.01 -7.17 27.21
CA ASN A 133 -30.99 -5.79 26.75
C ASN A 133 -31.85 -5.66 25.50
N ILE A 134 -32.87 -4.79 25.54
CA ILE A 134 -33.81 -4.62 24.42
C ILE A 134 -33.21 -3.71 23.35
N ILE A 135 -32.61 -2.58 23.77
CA ILE A 135 -32.00 -1.62 22.84
C ILE A 135 -30.60 -1.29 23.34
N THR A 136 -29.63 -1.52 22.48
CA THR A 136 -28.24 -1.14 22.69
C THR A 136 -27.78 -0.28 21.51
N LEU A 137 -27.09 0.82 21.82
CA LEU A 137 -26.43 1.70 20.86
C LEU A 137 -24.93 1.66 21.10
N GLY A 138 -24.13 1.63 20.04
CA GLY A 138 -22.70 1.72 20.18
C GLY A 138 -22.06 2.50 19.03
N GLU A 139 -20.94 3.10 19.32
CA GLU A 139 -20.11 3.80 18.35
C GLU A 139 -18.65 3.40 18.47
N ASN A 140 -17.98 3.43 17.31
CA ASN A 140 -16.54 3.33 17.21
C ASN A 140 -16.06 4.46 16.32
N ILE A 141 -15.24 5.33 16.85
CA ILE A 141 -14.65 6.45 16.11
C ILE A 141 -13.13 6.29 16.17
N SER A 142 -12.49 6.40 15.04
CA SER A 142 -11.03 6.39 14.93
C SER A 142 -10.55 7.57 14.13
N TYR A 143 -9.46 8.13 14.58
CA TYR A 143 -8.73 9.19 13.89
C TYR A 143 -7.27 8.78 13.78
N TRP A 144 -6.66 9.06 12.66
CA TRP A 144 -5.22 8.96 12.50
C TRP A 144 -4.69 10.11 11.64
N TYR A 145 -3.51 10.54 11.99
CA TYR A 145 -2.71 11.46 11.19
C TYR A 145 -1.30 10.92 11.11
N HIS A 146 -0.72 10.90 9.93
CA HIS A 146 0.69 10.63 9.81
C HIS A 146 1.39 11.70 8.97
N ALA A 147 2.62 11.96 9.35
CA ALA A 147 3.54 12.78 8.58
C ALA A 147 4.80 11.96 8.35
N SER A 148 5.24 11.90 7.10
CA SER A 148 6.48 11.23 6.75
C SER A 148 7.32 12.06 5.82
N HIS A 149 8.59 11.71 5.85
CA HIS A 149 9.61 12.15 4.94
C HIS A 149 10.11 10.90 4.25
N ASP A 150 9.52 10.60 3.10
CA ASP A 150 9.70 9.33 2.44
C ASP A 150 10.94 9.33 1.55
N LEU A 151 11.57 8.16 1.43
CA LEU A 151 12.50 7.86 0.36
C LEU A 151 11.68 7.51 -0.88
N ALA A 152 12.08 8.02 -2.04
CA ALA A 152 11.47 7.59 -3.29
C ALA A 152 11.75 6.09 -3.51
N GLU A 153 10.70 5.29 -3.49
CA GLU A 153 10.78 3.89 -3.86
C GLU A 153 10.89 3.81 -5.39
N GLY A 154 12.09 3.52 -5.87
CA GLY A 154 12.32 3.22 -7.28
C GLY A 154 11.86 1.80 -7.63
N ASN A 155 11.70 1.55 -8.93
CA ASN A 155 11.53 0.20 -9.45
C ASN A 155 12.85 -0.61 -9.32
N GLY A 156 12.87 -1.88 -9.75
CA GLY A 156 14.04 -2.74 -9.67
C GLY A 156 15.30 -2.19 -10.36
N TYR A 157 15.18 -1.20 -11.24
CA TYR A 157 16.26 -0.56 -11.98
C TYR A 157 16.70 0.79 -11.42
N SER A 158 15.88 1.45 -10.61
CA SER A 158 16.14 2.78 -10.07
C SER A 158 15.81 2.90 -8.58
N ASN A 159 16.14 1.86 -7.81
CA ASN A 159 16.01 1.91 -6.36
C ASN A 159 17.24 2.58 -5.71
N ILE A 160 17.05 3.11 -4.51
CA ILE A 160 18.07 3.83 -3.76
C ILE A 160 19.34 3.00 -3.47
N MET A 161 19.22 1.68 -3.42
CA MET A 161 20.34 0.80 -3.08
C MET A 161 21.21 0.45 -4.28
N GLN A 162 20.67 0.44 -5.49
CA GLN A 162 21.46 0.11 -6.67
C GLN A 162 22.66 1.04 -6.86
N PRO A 163 22.53 2.37 -6.81
CA PRO A 163 23.68 3.28 -6.90
C PRO A 163 24.69 3.08 -5.79
N VAL A 164 24.26 2.72 -4.58
CA VAL A 164 25.12 2.45 -3.44
C VAL A 164 26.08 1.29 -3.70
N TYR A 165 25.59 0.23 -4.38
CA TYR A 165 26.41 -0.94 -4.69
C TYR A 165 27.21 -0.81 -5.99
N SER A 166 26.76 0.03 -6.93
CA SER A 166 27.38 0.17 -8.25
C SER A 166 28.34 1.35 -8.38
N ALA A 167 28.28 2.31 -7.46
CA ALA A 167 29.15 3.48 -7.52
C ALA A 167 30.62 3.15 -7.25
N SER A 168 31.50 3.83 -7.99
CA SER A 168 32.94 3.67 -7.83
C SER A 168 33.42 4.09 -6.45
N PRO A 169 34.21 3.27 -5.75
CA PRO A 169 34.82 3.68 -4.47
C PRO A 169 35.96 4.72 -4.64
N LEU A 170 36.31 5.09 -5.87
CA LEU A 170 37.36 6.07 -6.16
C LEU A 170 36.88 7.52 -6.09
N VAL A 171 35.57 7.75 -5.90
CA VAL A 171 34.98 9.07 -5.76
C VAL A 171 34.71 9.36 -4.28
N PRO A 172 35.31 10.38 -3.67
CA PRO A 172 34.96 10.81 -2.32
C PRO A 172 33.51 11.30 -2.26
N ALA A 173 32.74 10.92 -1.25
CA ALA A 173 31.37 11.35 -1.11
C ALA A 173 31.23 12.84 -0.79
N PHE A 174 32.18 13.37 -0.01
CA PHE A 174 32.16 14.74 0.48
C PHE A 174 33.48 15.45 0.20
N ARG A 175 33.40 16.77 0.03
CA ARG A 175 34.53 17.70 0.02
C ARG A 175 35.01 17.97 1.44
N GLU A 176 36.11 18.69 1.57
CA GLU A 176 36.64 19.14 2.86
C GLU A 176 35.69 20.06 3.64
N ASP A 177 34.83 20.81 2.92
CA ASP A 177 33.82 21.68 3.51
C ASP A 177 32.54 20.91 3.96
N GLY A 178 32.51 19.59 3.79
CA GLY A 178 31.43 18.71 4.19
C GLY A 178 30.25 18.64 3.18
N LYS A 179 30.33 19.36 2.06
CA LYS A 179 29.32 19.25 1.01
C LYS A 179 29.54 18.01 0.16
N PRO A 180 28.49 17.38 -0.39
CA PRO A 180 28.67 16.30 -1.34
C PRO A 180 29.49 16.76 -2.55
N THR A 181 30.42 15.90 -3.02
CA THR A 181 31.09 16.14 -4.30
C THR A 181 30.10 16.06 -5.44
N ASN A 182 30.25 16.90 -6.45
CA ASN A 182 29.41 16.88 -7.64
C ASN A 182 30.23 16.90 -8.94
N PHE A 183 29.66 16.37 -10.01
CA PHE A 183 30.38 16.22 -11.27
C PHE A 183 30.81 17.55 -11.90
N ARG A 184 29.99 18.61 -11.78
CA ARG A 184 30.29 19.91 -12.40
C ARG A 184 31.52 20.58 -11.80
N GLU A 185 31.69 20.46 -10.49
CA GLU A 185 32.76 21.14 -9.74
C GLU A 185 33.97 20.23 -9.50
N ASP A 186 33.73 18.94 -9.25
CA ASP A 186 34.76 17.98 -8.80
C ASP A 186 35.09 16.92 -9.86
N GLY A 187 34.37 16.88 -10.97
CA GLY A 187 34.55 15.88 -12.03
C GLY A 187 35.82 16.06 -12.88
N ALA A 188 36.56 17.17 -12.71
CA ALA A 188 37.78 17.41 -13.48
C ALA A 188 38.82 16.31 -13.25
N GLY A 189 39.33 15.74 -14.33
CA GLY A 189 40.30 14.64 -14.30
C GLY A 189 39.70 13.25 -14.07
N TYR A 190 38.39 13.16 -13.84
CA TYR A 190 37.69 11.87 -13.84
C TYR A 190 37.09 11.55 -15.21
N SER A 191 37.13 10.29 -15.59
CA SER A 191 36.29 9.80 -16.68
C SER A 191 34.81 9.86 -16.28
N SER A 192 33.96 10.16 -17.24
CA SER A 192 32.49 10.13 -17.07
C SER A 192 31.95 8.76 -16.64
N MET A 193 32.70 7.69 -16.88
CA MET A 193 32.33 6.33 -16.43
C MET A 193 32.63 6.08 -14.95
N ILE A 194 33.58 6.81 -14.37
CA ILE A 194 34.05 6.60 -12.99
C ILE A 194 33.37 7.54 -12.01
N PHE A 195 33.21 8.82 -12.39
CA PHE A 195 32.61 9.78 -11.47
C PHE A 195 31.11 9.56 -11.36
N ASN A 196 30.69 9.10 -10.21
CA ASN A 196 29.31 9.08 -9.79
C ASN A 196 29.24 9.24 -8.26
N ASN A 197 28.60 10.31 -7.81
CA ASN A 197 28.25 10.46 -6.41
C ASN A 197 26.74 10.22 -6.24
N PRO A 198 26.32 9.00 -5.92
CA PRO A 198 24.89 8.69 -5.77
C PRO A 198 24.24 9.46 -4.62
N TYR A 199 25.01 9.82 -3.57
CA TYR A 199 24.49 10.55 -2.42
C TYR A 199 24.10 11.98 -2.77
N GLU A 200 24.87 12.65 -3.63
CA GLU A 200 24.54 13.98 -4.12
C GLU A 200 23.22 13.98 -4.90
N GLY A 201 23.06 13.04 -5.85
CA GLY A 201 21.84 12.87 -6.61
C GLY A 201 20.66 12.47 -5.73
N PHE A 202 20.89 11.66 -4.72
CA PHE A 202 19.88 11.27 -3.76
C PHE A 202 19.41 12.45 -2.90
N ILE A 203 20.34 13.16 -2.23
CA ILE A 203 20.01 14.27 -1.33
C ILE A 203 19.31 15.41 -2.04
N ASN A 204 19.79 15.81 -3.20
CA ASN A 204 19.25 16.94 -3.93
C ASN A 204 18.13 16.57 -4.92
N GLY A 205 18.29 15.45 -5.62
CA GLY A 205 17.35 15.05 -6.66
C GLY A 205 16.11 14.32 -6.14
N GLN A 206 16.26 13.49 -5.14
CA GLN A 206 15.19 12.61 -4.68
C GLN A 206 14.79 12.83 -3.22
N TYR A 207 15.75 13.14 -2.36
CA TYR A 207 15.53 13.22 -0.93
C TYR A 207 16.06 14.53 -0.36
N ASN A 208 15.23 15.52 -0.22
CA ASN A 208 15.56 16.74 0.48
C ASN A 208 14.52 17.05 1.57
N SER A 209 14.85 17.92 2.48
CA SER A 209 14.01 18.26 3.63
C SER A 209 12.62 18.81 3.28
N LEU A 210 12.37 19.10 2.00
CA LEU A 210 11.11 19.62 1.51
C LEU A 210 10.15 18.51 1.03
N ASN A 211 10.64 17.27 0.86
CA ASN A 211 9.79 16.14 0.55
C ASN A 211 8.96 15.79 1.77
N LYS A 212 7.65 15.83 1.65
CA LYS A 212 6.75 15.65 2.78
C LYS A 212 5.48 14.95 2.33
N ARG A 213 5.07 14.01 3.16
CA ARG A 213 3.76 13.38 3.08
C ARG A 213 2.98 13.66 4.36
N ARG A 214 1.74 14.04 4.22
CA ARG A 214 0.81 14.25 5.33
C ARG A 214 -0.52 13.62 4.97
N ASP A 215 -0.87 12.60 5.67
CA ASP A 215 -2.11 11.90 5.44
C ASP A 215 -2.92 11.89 6.74
N PHE A 216 -4.21 11.97 6.61
CA PHE A 216 -5.10 11.79 7.75
C PHE A 216 -6.34 10.99 7.35
N GLY A 217 -6.94 10.36 8.33
CA GLY A 217 -8.18 9.66 8.12
C GLY A 217 -9.04 9.65 9.37
N VAL A 218 -10.33 9.62 9.13
CA VAL A 218 -11.38 9.45 10.15
C VAL A 218 -12.24 8.28 9.73
N GLY A 219 -12.48 7.37 10.66
CA GLY A 219 -13.44 6.29 10.50
C GLY A 219 -14.46 6.32 11.62
N ALA A 220 -15.72 6.14 11.30
CA ALA A 220 -16.78 6.06 12.29
C ALA A 220 -17.74 4.91 11.97
N THR A 221 -18.09 4.15 13.00
CA THR A 221 -19.15 3.14 12.98
C THR A 221 -20.18 3.52 14.02
N LEU A 222 -21.43 3.64 13.62
CA LEU A 222 -22.57 3.70 14.50
C LEU A 222 -23.36 2.41 14.32
N TYR A 223 -23.66 1.71 15.41
CA TYR A 223 -24.48 0.52 15.36
C TYR A 223 -25.55 0.52 16.44
N TRP A 224 -26.64 -0.14 16.15
CA TRP A 224 -27.72 -0.38 17.10
C TRP A 224 -28.12 -1.85 17.09
N ILE A 225 -28.46 -2.34 18.25
CA ILE A 225 -28.96 -3.70 18.44
C ILE A 225 -30.34 -3.57 19.06
N ILE A 226 -31.32 -4.24 18.47
CA ILE A 226 -32.67 -4.35 18.98
C ILE A 226 -33.00 -5.83 19.16
N GLU A 227 -33.25 -6.22 20.41
CA GLU A 227 -33.65 -7.57 20.80
C GLU A 227 -35.06 -7.53 21.43
N PRO A 228 -36.13 -7.49 20.60
CA PRO A 228 -37.49 -7.31 21.09
C PRO A 228 -37.99 -8.50 21.92
N ILE A 229 -37.54 -9.68 21.58
CA ILE A 229 -37.71 -10.92 22.34
C ILE A 229 -36.36 -11.60 22.48
N LYS A 230 -36.17 -12.34 23.58
CA LYS A 230 -34.93 -13.04 23.85
C LYS A 230 -34.50 -13.91 22.66
N ASN A 231 -33.22 -13.81 22.29
CA ASN A 231 -32.60 -14.56 21.18
C ASN A 231 -32.98 -14.07 19.76
N LEU A 232 -33.91 -13.14 19.55
CA LEU A 232 -34.17 -12.53 18.26
C LEU A 232 -33.49 -11.15 18.22
N ARG A 233 -32.39 -11.06 17.52
CA ARG A 233 -31.51 -9.89 17.50
C ARG A 233 -31.45 -9.27 16.11
N TYR A 234 -31.93 -8.05 15.98
CA TYR A 234 -31.63 -7.20 14.85
C TYR A 234 -30.43 -6.31 15.16
N ARG A 235 -29.46 -6.28 14.25
CA ARG A 235 -28.33 -5.33 14.30
C ARG A 235 -28.30 -4.55 13.00
N GLY A 236 -28.38 -3.23 13.12
CA GLY A 236 -28.08 -2.30 12.05
C GLY A 236 -26.77 -1.58 12.34
N GLN A 237 -26.01 -1.28 11.30
CA GLN A 237 -24.79 -0.47 11.43
C GLN A 237 -24.55 0.39 10.20
N ILE A 238 -23.97 1.55 10.42
CA ILE A 238 -23.46 2.46 9.41
C ILE A 238 -21.98 2.64 9.69
N ASN A 239 -21.15 2.36 8.69
CA ASN A 239 -19.73 2.66 8.72
C ASN A 239 -19.45 3.77 7.73
N THR A 240 -18.63 4.73 8.10
CA THR A 240 -18.15 5.78 7.21
C THR A 240 -16.66 5.98 7.41
N GLY A 241 -15.96 6.26 6.34
CA GLY A 241 -14.54 6.57 6.34
C GLY A 241 -14.26 7.75 5.41
N TYR A 242 -13.34 8.58 5.84
CA TYR A 242 -12.77 9.63 5.00
C TYR A 242 -11.27 9.65 5.20
N SER A 243 -10.52 9.79 4.12
CA SER A 243 -9.08 10.01 4.19
C SER A 243 -8.63 11.03 3.14
N ALA A 244 -7.60 11.78 3.48
CA ALA A 244 -6.93 12.66 2.55
C ALA A 244 -5.42 12.43 2.62
N ASN A 245 -4.82 12.25 1.46
CA ASN A 245 -3.39 12.03 1.26
C ASN A 245 -2.82 13.26 0.56
N ASN A 246 -1.79 13.86 1.14
CA ASN A 246 -1.09 15.00 0.57
C ASN A 246 0.39 14.66 0.49
N TYR A 247 0.93 14.68 -0.71
CA TYR A 247 2.33 14.39 -0.98
C TYR A 247 2.96 15.54 -1.75
N ARG A 248 4.14 15.95 -1.32
CA ARG A 248 5.00 16.90 -2.04
C ARG A 248 6.36 16.26 -2.23
N HIS A 249 6.80 16.25 -3.46
CA HIS A 249 8.16 15.92 -3.85
C HIS A 249 8.81 17.16 -4.46
N THR A 250 10.00 17.50 -4.02
CA THR A 250 10.80 18.59 -4.59
C THR A 250 12.17 18.04 -4.96
N SER A 251 12.65 18.42 -6.12
CA SER A 251 14.03 18.19 -6.56
C SER A 251 14.80 19.50 -6.62
N MET A 252 16.03 19.46 -6.16
CA MET A 252 16.99 20.55 -6.26
C MET A 252 17.92 20.30 -7.44
N PRO A 253 18.57 21.32 -8.00
CA PRO A 253 19.66 21.12 -8.96
C PRO A 253 20.72 20.20 -8.37
N PHE A 254 21.15 19.21 -9.14
CA PHE A 254 22.18 18.27 -8.75
C PHE A 254 23.03 17.84 -9.94
N SER A 255 24.19 17.28 -9.66
CA SER A 255 25.11 16.76 -10.67
C SER A 255 25.89 15.56 -10.11
N ALA A 256 25.21 14.43 -10.01
CA ALA A 256 25.78 13.19 -9.48
C ALA A 256 26.81 12.57 -10.44
N SER A 257 26.55 12.66 -11.74
CA SER A 257 27.45 12.19 -12.81
C SER A 257 27.23 13.02 -14.07
N SER A 258 27.96 12.66 -15.14
CA SER A 258 27.79 13.28 -16.47
C SER A 258 26.41 13.05 -17.08
N THR A 259 25.74 11.95 -16.73
CA THR A 259 24.44 11.53 -17.28
C THR A 259 23.30 11.64 -16.27
N ASN A 260 23.63 11.76 -14.97
CA ASN A 260 22.65 11.92 -13.89
C ASN A 260 22.83 13.30 -13.25
N ALA A 261 22.23 14.29 -13.88
CA ALA A 261 22.28 15.68 -13.43
C ALA A 261 21.00 16.41 -13.81
N SER A 262 20.61 17.39 -13.01
CA SER A 262 19.54 18.35 -13.32
C SER A 262 20.00 19.75 -12.95
N GLY A 263 19.71 20.71 -13.81
CA GLY A 263 19.95 22.13 -13.53
C GLY A 263 18.72 22.85 -12.98
N ASN A 264 17.58 22.18 -12.96
CA ASN A 264 16.30 22.78 -12.62
C ASN A 264 15.82 22.37 -11.23
N TYR A 265 15.08 23.25 -10.59
CA TYR A 265 14.25 22.91 -9.46
C TYR A 265 12.97 22.25 -9.98
N GLY A 266 12.54 21.18 -9.35
CA GLY A 266 11.27 20.53 -9.63
C GLY A 266 10.39 20.47 -8.38
N MET A 267 9.09 20.54 -8.58
CA MET A 267 8.11 20.28 -7.53
C MET A 267 6.96 19.46 -8.10
N GLU A 268 6.63 18.39 -7.44
CA GLU A 268 5.44 17.61 -7.67
C GLU A 268 4.56 17.67 -6.41
N GLN A 269 3.29 17.96 -6.58
CA GLN A 269 2.33 17.94 -5.48
C GLN A 269 1.13 17.12 -5.87
N ASN A 270 0.86 16.10 -5.06
CA ASN A 270 -0.28 15.21 -5.22
C ASN A 270 -1.22 15.37 -4.03
N GLN A 271 -2.50 15.48 -4.33
CA GLN A 271 -3.56 15.43 -3.33
C GLN A 271 -4.60 14.42 -3.77
N GLN A 272 -4.97 13.53 -2.86
CA GLN A 272 -6.02 12.56 -3.09
C GLN A 272 -6.95 12.53 -1.88
N GLN A 273 -8.24 12.45 -2.15
CA GLN A 273 -9.27 12.25 -1.14
C GLN A 273 -10.01 10.96 -1.44
N SER A 274 -10.45 10.28 -0.40
CA SER A 274 -11.29 9.10 -0.52
C SER A 274 -12.33 9.08 0.59
N SER A 275 -13.53 8.65 0.24
CA SER A 275 -14.61 8.43 1.17
C SER A 275 -15.22 7.04 0.98
N SER A 276 -15.69 6.45 2.05
CA SER A 276 -16.43 5.20 2.03
C SER A 276 -17.62 5.27 2.95
N MET A 277 -18.68 4.57 2.58
CA MET A 277 -19.84 4.38 3.42
C MET A 277 -20.36 2.96 3.23
N SER A 278 -20.71 2.29 4.31
CA SER A 278 -21.46 1.04 4.24
C SER A 278 -22.61 1.03 5.23
N VAL A 279 -23.70 0.40 4.81
CA VAL A 279 -24.86 0.14 5.66
C VAL A 279 -25.07 -1.37 5.65
N GLU A 280 -25.13 -1.95 6.84
CA GLU A 280 -25.36 -3.39 7.02
C GLU A 280 -26.50 -3.60 8.01
N ASN A 281 -27.37 -4.56 7.70
CA ASN A 281 -28.46 -4.97 8.54
C ASN A 281 -28.46 -6.50 8.64
N THR A 282 -28.55 -7.01 9.86
CA THR A 282 -28.60 -8.46 10.14
C THR A 282 -29.71 -8.77 11.12
N ILE A 283 -30.38 -9.87 10.88
CA ILE A 283 -31.34 -10.47 11.83
C ILE A 283 -30.80 -11.84 12.20
N THR A 284 -30.59 -12.08 13.47
CA THR A 284 -30.13 -13.36 14.01
C THR A 284 -31.18 -13.90 14.96
N TYR A 285 -31.53 -15.17 14.81
CA TYR A 285 -32.37 -15.88 15.75
C TYR A 285 -31.67 -17.13 16.25
N THR A 286 -31.43 -17.21 17.55
CA THR A 286 -30.90 -18.37 18.21
C THR A 286 -32.05 -19.16 18.81
N LEU A 287 -32.34 -20.34 18.25
CA LEU A 287 -33.42 -21.19 18.74
C LEU A 287 -33.12 -21.64 20.16
N PRO A 288 -34.16 -21.74 21.03
CA PRO A 288 -34.00 -22.42 22.31
C PRO A 288 -33.44 -23.82 22.14
N GLU A 289 -32.48 -24.21 22.97
CA GLU A 289 -31.88 -25.54 22.91
C GLU A 289 -32.96 -26.62 23.16
N PHE A 290 -33.02 -27.61 22.26
CA PHE A 290 -33.92 -28.74 22.38
C PHE A 290 -33.21 -30.06 22.07
N ALA A 291 -33.35 -31.04 22.92
CA ALA A 291 -32.73 -32.36 22.75
C ALA A 291 -31.24 -32.30 22.33
N LYS A 292 -30.49 -31.38 22.95
CA LYS A 292 -29.06 -31.10 22.68
C LYS A 292 -28.76 -30.43 21.31
N ASN A 293 -29.78 -29.99 20.59
CA ASN A 293 -29.61 -29.23 19.36
C ASN A 293 -29.52 -27.75 19.67
N LYS A 294 -28.48 -27.10 19.17
CA LYS A 294 -28.28 -25.66 19.17
C LYS A 294 -28.28 -25.18 17.71
N ILE A 295 -29.19 -24.26 17.37
CA ILE A 295 -29.33 -23.72 16.01
C ILE A 295 -29.33 -22.21 16.09
N ASP A 296 -28.52 -21.60 15.24
CA ASP A 296 -28.45 -20.15 15.02
C ASP A 296 -28.66 -19.86 13.54
N VAL A 297 -29.61 -19.00 13.24
CA VAL A 297 -29.92 -18.59 11.86
C VAL A 297 -29.74 -17.09 11.74
N MET A 298 -29.02 -16.66 10.72
CA MET A 298 -28.80 -15.26 10.42
C MET A 298 -29.13 -14.98 8.95
N ILE A 299 -29.82 -13.88 8.70
CA ILE A 299 -29.98 -13.26 7.38
C ILE A 299 -29.49 -11.82 7.44
N GLY A 300 -28.96 -11.34 6.35
CA GLY A 300 -28.44 -9.98 6.31
C GLY A 300 -28.40 -9.40 4.89
N GLN A 301 -28.26 -8.10 4.86
CA GLN A 301 -27.99 -7.33 3.66
C GLN A 301 -26.94 -6.25 3.97
N SER A 302 -26.14 -5.90 2.97
CA SER A 302 -25.23 -4.76 3.04
C SER A 302 -25.18 -4.01 1.72
N VAL A 303 -24.92 -2.71 1.84
CA VAL A 303 -24.60 -1.85 0.69
C VAL A 303 -23.31 -1.11 1.07
N GLU A 304 -22.34 -1.16 0.18
CA GLU A 304 -21.07 -0.49 0.32
C GLU A 304 -20.86 0.47 -0.85
N MET A 305 -20.39 1.66 -0.54
CA MET A 305 -19.99 2.67 -1.51
C MET A 305 -18.60 3.16 -1.17
N SER A 306 -17.73 3.20 -2.16
CA SER A 306 -16.40 3.81 -2.05
C SER A 306 -16.23 4.84 -3.16
N LYS A 307 -15.74 6.01 -2.79
CA LYS A 307 -15.42 7.09 -3.72
C LYS A 307 -13.98 7.50 -3.53
N TRP A 308 -13.24 7.54 -4.61
CA TRP A 308 -11.97 8.25 -4.71
C TRP A 308 -12.23 9.52 -5.48
N ASP A 309 -12.57 10.57 -4.72
CA ASP A 309 -13.24 11.71 -5.28
C ASP A 309 -12.33 12.60 -6.13
N THR A 310 -11.08 12.76 -5.71
CA THR A 310 -10.20 13.68 -6.44
C THR A 310 -8.75 13.27 -6.26
N ARG A 311 -8.07 13.11 -7.38
CA ARG A 311 -6.62 13.05 -7.40
C ARG A 311 -6.13 14.22 -8.25
N MET A 312 -5.52 15.19 -7.60
CA MET A 312 -4.85 16.29 -8.28
C MET A 312 -3.34 16.08 -8.20
N SER A 313 -2.68 16.08 -9.35
CA SER A 313 -1.24 16.06 -9.47
C SER A 313 -0.79 17.30 -10.21
N MET A 314 0.19 18.02 -9.67
CA MET A 314 0.77 19.20 -10.28
C MET A 314 2.28 19.05 -10.28
N THR A 315 2.89 19.19 -11.45
CA THR A 315 4.34 19.14 -11.62
C THR A 315 4.85 20.45 -12.17
N PHE A 316 5.88 20.99 -11.55
CA PHE A 316 6.53 22.23 -11.95
C PHE A 316 8.03 21.98 -12.14
N SER A 317 8.59 22.60 -13.16
CA SER A 317 10.04 22.62 -13.36
C SER A 317 10.49 24.06 -13.66
N GLN A 318 11.52 24.54 -13.00
CA GLN A 318 11.99 25.93 -13.13
C GLN A 318 13.51 26.05 -13.05
N SER A 319 14.05 27.07 -13.72
CA SER A 319 15.46 27.45 -13.68
C SER A 319 15.88 27.98 -12.29
N PRO A 320 17.18 27.92 -11.92
CA PRO A 320 17.69 28.26 -10.57
C PRO A 320 17.39 29.67 -10.06
N ASP A 321 17.07 30.60 -10.96
CA ASP A 321 16.96 32.04 -10.61
C ASP A 321 15.68 32.40 -9.83
N ASP A 322 14.75 31.45 -9.64
CA ASP A 322 13.46 31.70 -8.98
C ASP A 322 13.10 30.73 -7.86
N LEU A 323 14.10 30.37 -7.06
CA LEU A 323 13.96 29.43 -5.93
C LEU A 323 12.87 29.82 -4.92
N ASN A 324 12.69 31.13 -4.69
CA ASN A 324 11.82 31.65 -3.65
C ASN A 324 10.34 31.41 -3.93
N SER A 325 9.93 31.38 -5.18
CA SER A 325 8.53 31.16 -5.55
C SER A 325 8.09 29.71 -5.42
N LEU A 326 8.98 28.75 -5.68
CA LEU A 326 8.68 27.31 -5.63
C LEU A 326 8.81 26.68 -4.24
N VAL A 327 9.83 27.09 -3.50
CA VAL A 327 10.27 26.39 -2.29
C VAL A 327 9.66 26.96 -1.01
N LEU A 328 9.44 28.27 -0.96
CA LEU A 328 9.06 28.96 0.28
C LEU A 328 7.55 29.10 0.50
N ASN A 329 6.74 28.97 -0.53
CA ASN A 329 5.29 29.10 -0.40
C ASN A 329 4.62 27.80 0.10
N GLY A 330 5.19 27.20 1.11
CA GLY A 330 4.58 26.19 1.98
C GLY A 330 3.43 25.39 1.33
N TRP A 331 2.79 24.54 1.99
CA TRP A 331 1.70 23.63 1.59
C TRP A 331 0.45 24.27 0.94
N ASN A 332 0.47 25.55 0.62
CA ASN A 332 -0.63 26.23 -0.07
C ASN A 332 -0.55 25.95 -1.56
N PHE A 333 -1.66 25.51 -2.13
CA PHE A 333 -1.91 25.36 -3.57
C PHE A 333 -1.98 26.71 -4.29
N THR A 334 -1.10 27.63 -4.02
CA THR A 334 -1.00 28.84 -4.81
C THR A 334 -0.15 28.51 -6.03
N ILE A 335 -0.80 28.37 -7.16
CA ILE A 335 -0.13 28.52 -8.47
C ILE A 335 0.59 29.85 -8.38
N PRO A 336 1.92 29.91 -8.61
CA PRO A 336 2.63 31.16 -8.62
C PRO A 336 1.93 32.11 -9.56
N SER A 337 1.68 33.34 -9.13
CA SER A 337 1.00 34.38 -9.95
C SER A 337 1.76 34.73 -11.21
N ASN A 338 3.03 34.34 -11.29
CA ASN A 338 3.89 34.52 -12.45
C ASN A 338 4.38 33.16 -12.94
N MET A 339 3.72 32.63 -13.98
CA MET A 339 4.08 31.40 -14.66
C MET A 339 5.20 31.56 -15.68
N ALA A 340 5.76 32.75 -15.83
CA ALA A 340 6.86 33.03 -16.76
C ALA A 340 8.11 32.24 -16.33
N GLY A 341 8.59 31.37 -17.20
CA GLY A 341 9.75 30.50 -16.94
C GLY A 341 9.42 29.09 -16.42
N MET A 342 8.16 28.77 -16.21
CA MET A 342 7.76 27.37 -15.86
C MET A 342 7.71 26.51 -17.12
N THR A 343 8.46 25.42 -17.11
CA THR A 343 8.43 24.40 -18.15
C THR A 343 7.70 23.16 -17.66
N GLY A 344 6.45 23.04 -18.00
CA GLY A 344 5.62 21.87 -17.70
C GLY A 344 4.66 22.08 -16.52
N TYR A 345 3.41 21.96 -16.84
CA TYR A 345 2.29 21.85 -15.90
C TYR A 345 1.45 20.66 -16.32
N SER A 346 1.17 19.79 -15.40
CA SER A 346 0.19 18.73 -15.62
C SER A 346 -0.70 18.58 -14.40
N GLY A 347 -1.99 18.43 -14.63
CA GLY A 347 -2.95 18.12 -13.59
C GLY A 347 -4.02 17.20 -14.14
N TYR A 348 -4.50 16.28 -13.34
CA TYR A 348 -5.61 15.41 -13.70
C TYR A 348 -6.50 15.12 -12.50
N ASP A 349 -7.79 14.92 -12.79
CA ASP A 349 -8.77 14.40 -11.88
C ASP A 349 -9.25 13.05 -12.45
N ASN A 350 -9.27 12.04 -11.61
CA ASN A 350 -9.72 10.69 -11.98
C ASN A 350 -10.63 10.13 -10.89
N PRO A 351 -11.86 10.65 -10.80
CA PRO A 351 -12.81 10.17 -9.82
C PRO A 351 -13.21 8.72 -10.12
N ARG A 352 -13.27 7.89 -9.08
CA ARG A 352 -13.70 6.51 -9.15
C ARG A 352 -14.78 6.26 -8.12
N GLU A 353 -15.80 5.52 -8.47
CA GLU A 353 -16.88 5.15 -7.58
C GLU A 353 -17.16 3.64 -7.68
N GLY A 354 -16.93 2.92 -6.58
CA GLY A 354 -17.28 1.51 -6.43
C GLY A 354 -18.56 1.35 -5.61
N ARG A 355 -19.47 0.46 -6.03
CA ARG A 355 -20.68 0.09 -5.29
C ARG A 355 -20.84 -1.41 -5.28
N ILE A 356 -21.05 -1.97 -4.08
CA ILE A 356 -21.35 -3.38 -3.88
C ILE A 356 -22.62 -3.48 -3.04
N ALA A 357 -23.53 -4.32 -3.46
CA ALA A 357 -24.72 -4.69 -2.68
C ALA A 357 -24.71 -6.21 -2.46
N SER A 358 -25.07 -6.63 -1.25
CA SER A 358 -24.98 -8.02 -0.85
C SER A 358 -26.18 -8.47 -0.05
N PHE A 359 -26.62 -9.72 -0.28
CA PHE A 359 -27.56 -10.43 0.55
C PHE A 359 -26.91 -11.72 1.03
N PHE A 360 -27.05 -12.05 2.30
CA PHE A 360 -26.40 -13.24 2.84
C PHE A 360 -27.22 -13.91 3.92
N GLY A 361 -26.99 -15.21 4.07
CA GLY A 361 -27.59 -16.02 5.10
C GLY A 361 -26.60 -17.03 5.66
N ARG A 362 -26.74 -17.36 6.93
CA ARG A 362 -25.94 -18.35 7.64
C ARG A 362 -26.80 -19.17 8.58
N ILE A 363 -26.53 -20.47 8.61
CA ILE A 363 -27.07 -21.41 9.59
C ILE A 363 -25.89 -22.06 10.29
N ASN A 364 -25.85 -21.98 11.60
CA ASN A 364 -24.96 -22.76 12.46
C ASN A 364 -25.78 -23.82 13.19
N TYR A 365 -25.29 -25.03 13.17
CA TYR A 365 -25.89 -26.15 13.85
C TYR A 365 -24.84 -26.86 14.73
N ASN A 366 -25.20 -27.14 15.96
CA ASN A 366 -24.37 -27.87 16.90
C ASN A 366 -25.24 -28.89 17.62
N TYR A 367 -24.88 -30.17 17.50
CA TYR A 367 -25.51 -31.25 18.22
C TYR A 367 -24.57 -31.80 19.29
N ASP A 368 -24.95 -31.61 20.55
CA ASP A 368 -24.27 -32.16 21.74
C ASP A 368 -22.75 -31.86 21.76
N GLU A 369 -22.32 -30.75 21.17
CA GLU A 369 -20.91 -30.37 20.97
C GLU A 369 -20.07 -31.46 20.25
N ARG A 370 -20.75 -32.38 19.55
CA ARG A 370 -20.15 -33.46 18.77
C ARG A 370 -20.16 -33.18 17.28
N TYR A 371 -21.32 -32.82 16.73
CA TYR A 371 -21.48 -32.54 15.30
C TYR A 371 -21.74 -31.05 15.09
N LEU A 372 -20.87 -30.43 14.32
CA LEU A 372 -20.92 -29.01 14.02
C LEU A 372 -21.14 -28.85 12.52
N LEU A 373 -22.07 -28.01 12.12
CA LEU A 373 -22.33 -27.68 10.72
C LEU A 373 -22.54 -26.18 10.60
N THR A 374 -21.89 -25.56 9.60
CA THR A 374 -22.16 -24.19 9.20
C THR A 374 -22.43 -24.17 7.71
N ALA A 375 -23.52 -23.54 7.30
CA ALA A 375 -23.85 -23.29 5.91
C ALA A 375 -24.03 -21.79 5.71
N ILE A 376 -23.43 -21.24 4.65
CA ILE A 376 -23.47 -19.82 4.30
C ILE A 376 -23.83 -19.72 2.82
N VAL A 377 -24.67 -18.76 2.48
CA VAL A 377 -24.87 -18.31 1.12
C VAL A 377 -24.73 -16.79 1.06
N ARG A 378 -24.02 -16.30 0.07
CA ARG A 378 -23.85 -14.87 -0.17
C ARG A 378 -24.14 -14.57 -1.65
N HIS A 379 -24.91 -13.52 -1.90
CA HIS A 379 -25.26 -13.05 -3.23
C HIS A 379 -24.81 -11.59 -3.35
N ASP A 380 -23.77 -11.35 -4.15
CA ASP A 380 -23.09 -10.06 -4.25
C ASP A 380 -23.26 -9.47 -5.65
N GLY A 381 -23.51 -8.17 -5.70
CA GLY A 381 -23.62 -7.41 -6.95
C GLY A 381 -22.68 -6.21 -6.96
N SER A 382 -21.92 -6.03 -8.04
CA SER A 382 -20.97 -4.93 -8.24
C SER A 382 -21.32 -4.09 -9.45
N ASN A 383 -21.10 -2.77 -9.36
CA ASN A 383 -21.26 -1.85 -10.49
C ASN A 383 -20.09 -1.93 -11.49
N ASN A 384 -19.02 -2.68 -11.17
CA ASN A 384 -17.90 -2.88 -12.08
C ASN A 384 -18.27 -3.71 -13.32
N PHE A 385 -19.42 -4.40 -13.29
CA PHE A 385 -19.88 -5.29 -14.35
C PHE A 385 -21.12 -4.76 -15.06
N ALA A 386 -21.30 -5.18 -16.32
CA ALA A 386 -22.46 -4.84 -17.15
C ALA A 386 -23.78 -5.33 -16.54
N ARG A 387 -24.88 -4.72 -16.96
CA ARG A 387 -26.21 -5.15 -16.56
C ARG A 387 -26.44 -6.60 -17.01
N GLY A 388 -26.83 -7.48 -16.09
CA GLY A 388 -26.96 -8.92 -16.33
C GLY A 388 -25.79 -9.76 -15.79
N HIS A 389 -24.60 -9.17 -15.60
CA HIS A 389 -23.40 -9.85 -15.10
C HIS A 389 -22.96 -9.36 -13.70
N ARG A 390 -23.72 -8.45 -13.09
CA ARG A 390 -23.37 -7.80 -11.81
C ARG A 390 -23.43 -8.74 -10.63
N TRP A 391 -24.35 -9.70 -10.64
CA TRP A 391 -24.67 -10.51 -9.48
C TRP A 391 -24.09 -11.91 -9.58
N HIS A 392 -23.49 -12.37 -8.48
CA HIS A 392 -23.02 -13.75 -8.36
C HIS A 392 -23.32 -14.32 -6.97
N THR A 393 -23.41 -15.64 -6.88
CA THR A 393 -23.77 -16.33 -5.62
C THR A 393 -22.62 -17.23 -5.17
N TYR A 394 -22.24 -17.09 -3.91
CA TYR A 394 -21.13 -17.81 -3.28
C TYR A 394 -21.65 -18.66 -2.11
N PRO A 395 -21.84 -19.97 -2.29
CA PRO A 395 -22.13 -20.88 -1.21
C PRO A 395 -20.87 -21.33 -0.48
N SER A 396 -21.03 -21.65 0.83
CA SER A 396 -19.99 -22.27 1.64
C SER A 396 -20.63 -23.20 2.66
N VAL A 397 -19.96 -24.32 2.92
CA VAL A 397 -20.37 -25.27 3.95
C VAL A 397 -19.14 -25.77 4.71
N SER A 398 -19.28 -25.92 6.02
CA SER A 398 -18.26 -26.54 6.85
C SER A 398 -18.88 -27.51 7.84
N ALA A 399 -18.21 -28.63 8.06
CA ALA A 399 -18.59 -29.64 9.03
C ALA A 399 -17.44 -29.92 9.99
N GLY A 400 -17.79 -30.18 11.25
CA GLY A 400 -16.83 -30.56 12.27
C GLY A 400 -17.37 -31.72 13.09
N TRP A 401 -16.50 -32.68 13.41
CA TRP A 401 -16.83 -33.81 14.30
C TRP A 401 -15.83 -33.85 15.45
N VAL A 402 -16.33 -33.65 16.67
CA VAL A 402 -15.52 -33.72 17.89
C VAL A 402 -15.55 -35.17 18.40
N LEU A 403 -14.56 -35.95 17.98
CA LEU A 403 -14.49 -37.37 18.28
C LEU A 403 -14.34 -37.64 19.78
N THR A 404 -13.61 -36.80 20.49
CA THR A 404 -13.42 -36.96 21.94
C THR A 404 -14.71 -36.84 22.75
N ASN A 405 -15.78 -36.29 22.16
CA ASN A 405 -17.10 -36.25 22.79
C ASN A 405 -17.94 -37.53 22.52
N GLU A 406 -17.38 -38.47 21.75
CA GLU A 406 -18.03 -39.76 21.50
C GLU A 406 -17.72 -40.78 22.59
N LYS A 407 -18.70 -41.64 22.90
CA LYS A 407 -18.56 -42.67 23.95
C LYS A 407 -17.40 -43.63 23.71
N PHE A 408 -17.09 -43.96 22.46
CA PHE A 408 -15.98 -44.86 22.13
C PHE A 408 -14.60 -44.26 22.39
N MET A 409 -14.49 -42.92 22.52
CA MET A 409 -13.25 -42.22 22.82
C MET A 409 -13.04 -41.96 24.33
N GLU A 410 -14.00 -42.28 25.18
CA GLU A 410 -13.98 -41.95 26.61
C GLU A 410 -12.69 -42.40 27.31
N ASN A 411 -12.20 -43.60 27.01
CA ASN A 411 -10.96 -44.12 27.59
C ASN A 411 -9.69 -43.44 27.03
N ALA A 412 -9.76 -42.84 25.85
CA ALA A 412 -8.63 -42.18 25.22
C ALA A 412 -8.46 -40.72 25.69
N THR A 413 -9.47 -40.14 26.34
CA THR A 413 -9.45 -38.71 26.76
C THR A 413 -8.39 -38.44 27.85
N ASN A 414 -7.91 -39.44 28.56
CA ASN A 414 -6.81 -39.31 29.51
C ASN A 414 -5.48 -38.91 28.85
N VAL A 415 -5.27 -39.30 27.58
CA VAL A 415 -4.08 -38.96 26.80
C VAL A 415 -4.40 -37.89 25.76
N MET A 416 -5.49 -38.06 25.00
CA MET A 416 -5.97 -37.18 23.96
C MET A 416 -7.21 -36.42 24.45
N ASN A 417 -7.02 -35.23 24.99
CA ASN A 417 -8.09 -34.44 25.60
C ASN A 417 -9.07 -33.85 24.59
N PHE A 418 -8.62 -33.66 23.36
CA PHE A 418 -9.42 -33.09 22.29
C PHE A 418 -9.00 -33.65 20.94
N PHE A 419 -9.98 -34.10 20.16
CA PHE A 419 -9.81 -34.49 18.77
C PHE A 419 -11.03 -34.05 17.95
N LYS A 420 -10.81 -33.14 16.98
CA LYS A 420 -11.84 -32.66 16.07
C LYS A 420 -11.38 -32.84 14.64
N LEU A 421 -12.20 -33.49 13.83
CA LEU A 421 -12.07 -33.50 12.36
C LEU A 421 -12.84 -32.33 11.78
N ARG A 422 -12.31 -31.75 10.71
CA ARG A 422 -12.90 -30.61 9.99
C ARG A 422 -12.90 -30.86 8.49
N ALA A 423 -14.00 -30.52 7.84
CA ALA A 423 -14.11 -30.46 6.40
C ALA A 423 -14.84 -29.19 6.01
N SER A 424 -14.37 -28.48 5.00
CA SER A 424 -15.06 -27.32 4.45
C SER A 424 -14.92 -27.23 2.95
N TRP A 425 -15.92 -26.63 2.33
CA TRP A 425 -15.93 -26.21 0.95
C TRP A 425 -16.58 -24.83 0.86
N GLY A 426 -16.01 -23.96 0.02
CA GLY A 426 -16.60 -22.64 -0.16
C GLY A 426 -16.11 -21.95 -1.41
N GLN A 427 -16.88 -20.97 -1.84
CA GLN A 427 -16.59 -20.08 -2.95
C GLN A 427 -16.51 -18.64 -2.49
N ASN A 428 -15.59 -17.87 -3.07
CA ASN A 428 -15.44 -16.44 -2.88
C ASN A 428 -15.30 -15.74 -4.23
N GLY A 429 -15.87 -14.53 -4.34
CA GLY A 429 -15.78 -13.70 -5.53
C GLY A 429 -14.72 -12.63 -5.43
N ASN A 430 -14.14 -12.28 -6.58
CA ASN A 430 -13.30 -11.11 -6.77
C ASN A 430 -13.89 -10.25 -7.90
N CYS A 431 -14.03 -8.94 -7.65
CA CYS A 431 -14.51 -7.96 -8.62
C CYS A 431 -13.53 -6.78 -8.78
N LEU A 432 -12.25 -6.98 -8.43
CA LEU A 432 -11.22 -5.95 -8.51
C LEU A 432 -10.79 -5.72 -9.97
N VAL A 433 -11.67 -5.10 -10.73
CA VAL A 433 -11.42 -4.55 -12.07
C VAL A 433 -11.69 -3.05 -12.04
N GLY A 434 -11.10 -2.32 -12.98
CA GLY A 434 -11.43 -0.91 -13.14
C GLY A 434 -12.92 -0.69 -13.41
N ASN A 435 -13.45 0.47 -13.02
CA ASN A 435 -14.84 0.82 -13.28
C ASN A 435 -15.08 0.92 -14.79
N PHE A 436 -16.21 0.38 -15.24
CA PHE A 436 -16.69 0.50 -16.63
C PHE A 436 -15.82 -0.17 -17.71
N TYR A 437 -14.95 -1.14 -17.35
CA TYR A 437 -14.18 -1.90 -18.35
C TYR A 437 -15.04 -2.70 -19.32
N TYR A 438 -16.31 -2.89 -19.02
CA TYR A 438 -17.30 -3.45 -19.95
C TYR A 438 -17.71 -2.47 -21.06
N LEU A 439 -17.34 -1.19 -20.96
CA LEU A 439 -17.55 -0.17 -21.99
C LEU A 439 -16.25 0.11 -22.73
N SER A 440 -16.37 0.58 -23.98
CA SER A 440 -15.23 1.16 -24.67
C SER A 440 -15.01 2.60 -24.19
N ASN A 441 -13.83 2.87 -23.61
CA ASN A 441 -13.41 4.22 -23.27
C ASN A 441 -13.00 4.95 -24.55
N ILE A 442 -13.33 6.24 -24.63
CA ILE A 442 -12.90 7.09 -25.72
C ILE A 442 -11.56 7.75 -25.33
N GLY A 443 -10.51 7.42 -26.08
CA GLY A 443 -9.24 8.12 -26.04
C GLY A 443 -9.25 9.32 -26.96
N PHE A 444 -8.57 10.38 -26.55
CA PHE A 444 -8.27 11.54 -27.39
C PHE A 444 -6.77 11.57 -27.60
N SER A 445 -6.30 11.62 -28.84
CA SER A 445 -4.87 11.72 -29.11
C SER A 445 -4.36 13.09 -28.64
N PRO A 446 -3.44 13.15 -27.67
CA PRO A 446 -2.73 14.38 -27.37
C PRO A 446 -1.79 14.70 -28.54
N THR A 447 -1.50 15.97 -28.71
CA THR A 447 -0.71 16.55 -29.81
C THR A 447 0.72 16.00 -29.98
N ASP A 448 1.22 15.23 -29.01
CA ASP A 448 2.60 14.74 -28.99
C ASP A 448 2.81 13.37 -29.68
N TYR A 449 1.74 12.64 -29.96
CA TYR A 449 1.81 11.39 -30.70
C TYR A 449 1.15 11.56 -32.07
N ALA A 450 1.94 11.94 -33.06
CA ALA A 450 1.51 12.19 -34.43
C ALA A 450 0.89 10.95 -35.14
N ASP A 451 0.88 9.80 -34.50
CA ASP A 451 0.57 8.52 -35.12
C ASP A 451 -0.88 8.06 -34.98
N TYR A 452 -1.67 8.64 -34.05
CA TYR A 452 -3.03 8.17 -33.75
C TYR A 452 -4.17 9.19 -33.99
N GLY A 453 -3.91 10.30 -34.66
CA GLY A 453 -4.92 11.33 -34.93
C GLY A 453 -5.31 11.43 -36.40
N TYR A 454 -6.59 11.64 -36.68
CA TYR A 454 -7.05 12.03 -38.01
C TYR A 454 -6.62 13.46 -38.30
N LYS A 455 -5.77 13.64 -39.30
CA LYS A 455 -5.48 14.97 -39.85
C LYS A 455 -6.54 15.33 -40.90
N PHE A 456 -7.40 16.25 -40.55
CA PHE A 456 -8.43 16.72 -41.48
C PHE A 456 -7.93 17.86 -42.40
N ASN A 457 -6.71 18.33 -42.26
CA ASN A 457 -6.14 19.36 -43.09
C ASN A 457 -4.68 19.07 -43.40
N SER A 458 -4.29 19.26 -44.67
CA SER A 458 -2.95 18.97 -45.20
C SER A 458 -1.91 20.05 -44.93
N ASP A 459 -2.20 21.06 -44.13
CA ASP A 459 -1.24 22.08 -43.80
C ASP A 459 -0.17 21.60 -42.82
N PRO A 460 1.13 21.76 -43.16
CA PRO A 460 2.20 21.46 -42.25
C PRO A 460 2.08 22.33 -40.99
N ILE A 461 2.45 21.80 -39.88
CA ILE A 461 2.43 22.41 -38.55
C ILE A 461 2.97 23.86 -38.65
N SER A 462 2.06 24.81 -38.69
CA SER A 462 2.41 26.22 -38.46
C SER A 462 2.44 26.41 -36.96
N THR A 463 3.56 26.84 -36.43
CA THR A 463 3.75 27.16 -35.01
C THR A 463 2.91 28.35 -34.54
N VAL A 464 2.05 28.88 -35.39
CA VAL A 464 1.16 30.00 -35.10
C VAL A 464 -0.23 29.70 -35.64
N GLY A 465 -1.14 29.26 -34.78
CA GLY A 465 -2.59 29.30 -35.03
C GLY A 465 -3.22 28.09 -35.74
N GLY A 466 -2.55 26.99 -35.89
CA GLY A 466 -3.15 25.74 -36.43
C GLY A 466 -4.11 25.10 -35.44
N ILE A 467 -5.40 25.03 -35.77
CA ILE A 467 -6.39 24.26 -34.97
C ILE A 467 -6.22 22.77 -35.31
N TYR A 468 -5.53 22.04 -34.46
CA TYR A 468 -5.58 20.57 -34.50
C TYR A 468 -6.94 20.12 -33.98
N GLN A 469 -7.71 19.46 -34.79
CA GLN A 469 -8.84 18.70 -34.27
C GLN A 469 -8.33 17.38 -33.72
N THR A 470 -8.44 17.23 -32.42
CA THR A 470 -8.12 15.98 -31.72
C THR A 470 -9.03 14.88 -32.22
N GLY A 471 -8.48 13.83 -32.81
CA GLY A 471 -9.23 12.62 -33.13
C GLY A 471 -9.68 11.91 -31.86
N ALA A 472 -10.85 11.30 -31.90
CA ALA A 472 -11.34 10.43 -30.84
C ALA A 472 -11.33 8.98 -31.37
N TYR A 473 -10.91 8.05 -30.54
CA TYR A 473 -10.85 6.63 -30.88
C TYR A 473 -11.27 5.77 -29.68
N ALA A 474 -11.70 4.55 -29.96
CA ALA A 474 -12.00 3.58 -28.92
C ALA A 474 -10.68 3.08 -28.31
N LYS A 475 -10.45 3.38 -27.02
CA LYS A 475 -9.19 3.07 -26.35
C LYS A 475 -9.04 1.59 -26.02
N ASN A 476 -10.14 0.95 -25.59
CA ASN A 476 -10.13 -0.45 -25.18
C ASN A 476 -11.26 -1.23 -25.88
N VAL A 477 -11.03 -2.54 -26.02
CA VAL A 477 -12.08 -3.47 -26.46
C VAL A 477 -13.10 -3.61 -25.34
N PRO A 478 -14.40 -3.31 -25.58
CA PRO A 478 -15.41 -3.51 -24.55
C PRO A 478 -15.66 -5.00 -24.30
N ASN A 479 -15.91 -5.37 -23.06
CA ASN A 479 -16.29 -6.74 -22.71
C ASN A 479 -17.56 -6.74 -21.86
N GLU A 480 -18.71 -6.79 -22.50
CA GLU A 480 -20.02 -6.81 -21.82
C GLU A 480 -20.25 -8.09 -21.00
N ASN A 481 -19.50 -9.17 -21.28
CA ASN A 481 -19.58 -10.44 -20.57
C ASN A 481 -18.65 -10.51 -19.35
N LEU A 482 -17.94 -9.43 -19.06
CA LEU A 482 -17.07 -9.36 -17.89
C LEU A 482 -17.87 -9.62 -16.61
N THR A 483 -17.44 -10.61 -15.82
CA THR A 483 -18.12 -11.05 -14.60
C THR A 483 -17.12 -11.34 -13.49
N TRP A 484 -17.59 -11.79 -12.36
CA TRP A 484 -16.83 -12.11 -11.18
C TRP A 484 -15.83 -13.25 -11.43
N GLU A 485 -14.59 -13.05 -10.96
CA GLU A 485 -13.64 -14.15 -10.75
C GLU A 485 -14.07 -14.93 -9.53
N THR A 486 -14.08 -16.26 -9.63
CA THR A 486 -14.50 -17.15 -8.54
C THR A 486 -13.35 -18.00 -8.05
N SER A 487 -13.06 -17.92 -6.76
CA SER A 487 -12.12 -18.80 -6.07
C SER A 487 -12.88 -19.85 -5.27
N GLU A 488 -12.62 -21.11 -5.55
CA GLU A 488 -13.21 -22.28 -4.90
C GLU A 488 -12.16 -23.03 -4.09
N GLN A 489 -12.48 -23.36 -2.84
CA GLN A 489 -11.54 -24.04 -1.94
C GLN A 489 -12.21 -25.20 -1.22
N TRP A 490 -11.47 -26.29 -1.13
CA TRP A 490 -11.74 -27.45 -0.30
C TRP A 490 -10.70 -27.54 0.80
N ASP A 491 -11.12 -27.75 2.03
CA ASP A 491 -10.25 -27.95 3.17
C ASP A 491 -10.62 -29.22 3.93
N LEU A 492 -9.61 -29.97 4.33
CA LEU A 492 -9.71 -31.09 5.26
C LEU A 492 -8.67 -30.90 6.34
N GLY A 493 -9.07 -31.03 7.59
CA GLY A 493 -8.13 -30.84 8.68
C GLY A 493 -8.55 -31.52 9.97
N PHE A 494 -7.65 -31.53 10.93
CA PHE A 494 -7.93 -31.98 12.26
C PHE A 494 -7.17 -31.19 13.32
N ASP A 495 -7.79 -31.07 14.49
CA ASP A 495 -7.21 -30.46 15.68
C ASP A 495 -7.11 -31.51 16.79
N THR A 496 -5.95 -31.63 17.42
CA THR A 496 -5.74 -32.53 18.55
C THR A 496 -5.04 -31.83 19.69
N ARG A 497 -5.38 -32.27 20.92
CA ARG A 497 -4.71 -31.84 22.15
C ARG A 497 -4.45 -33.04 23.02
N PHE A 498 -3.23 -33.10 23.54
CA PHE A 498 -2.76 -34.21 24.35
C PHE A 498 -2.26 -33.75 25.73
N PHE A 499 -2.23 -34.69 26.69
CA PHE A 499 -1.61 -34.51 28.00
C PHE A 499 -2.11 -33.25 28.73
N GLN A 500 -3.42 -33.13 28.91
CA GLN A 500 -4.07 -31.97 29.56
C GLN A 500 -3.73 -30.64 28.87
N ASN A 501 -3.81 -30.62 27.54
CA ASN A 501 -3.52 -29.47 26.66
C ASN A 501 -2.04 -29.00 26.63
N ARG A 502 -1.09 -29.84 27.09
CA ARG A 502 0.34 -29.52 27.05
C ARG A 502 0.94 -29.63 25.65
N LEU A 503 0.35 -30.44 24.79
CA LEU A 503 0.73 -30.55 23.37
C LEU A 503 -0.53 -30.38 22.51
N ALA A 504 -0.47 -29.43 21.58
CA ALA A 504 -1.50 -29.20 20.58
C ALA A 504 -0.92 -29.43 19.19
N PHE A 505 -1.67 -30.12 18.33
CA PHE A 505 -1.29 -30.34 16.93
C PHE A 505 -2.50 -30.06 16.05
N THR A 506 -2.28 -29.25 14.99
CA THR A 506 -3.27 -28.90 13.95
C THR A 506 -2.69 -29.25 12.59
N PHE A 507 -3.49 -29.90 11.76
CA PHE A 507 -3.15 -30.23 10.39
C PHE A 507 -4.26 -29.76 9.46
N ASP A 508 -3.87 -29.11 8.35
CA ASP A 508 -4.77 -28.69 7.28
C ASP A 508 -4.20 -29.10 5.93
N TRP A 509 -5.05 -29.66 5.09
CA TRP A 509 -4.81 -29.88 3.68
C TRP A 509 -5.89 -29.18 2.87
N TYR A 510 -5.50 -28.43 1.87
CA TYR A 510 -6.45 -27.70 1.04
C TYR A 510 -6.10 -27.73 -0.44
N VAL A 511 -7.12 -27.58 -1.27
CA VAL A 511 -7.01 -27.35 -2.71
C VAL A 511 -7.82 -26.11 -3.04
N LYS A 512 -7.17 -25.16 -3.72
CA LYS A 512 -7.78 -23.92 -4.17
C LYS A 512 -7.73 -23.83 -5.69
N ASN A 513 -8.88 -23.57 -6.31
CA ASN A 513 -9.03 -23.36 -7.74
C ASN A 513 -9.61 -21.97 -7.99
N THR A 514 -9.06 -21.25 -8.95
CA THR A 514 -9.61 -19.95 -9.39
C THR A 514 -10.13 -20.10 -10.81
N LYS A 515 -11.36 -19.63 -11.06
CA LYS A 515 -12.08 -19.69 -12.32
C LYS A 515 -12.41 -18.26 -12.76
N ASP A 516 -12.61 -18.08 -14.06
CA ASP A 516 -13.03 -16.80 -14.66
C ASP A 516 -12.07 -15.65 -14.27
N TRP A 517 -10.78 -15.87 -14.47
CA TRP A 517 -9.72 -14.95 -14.07
C TRP A 517 -9.89 -13.57 -14.71
N LEU A 518 -9.84 -12.56 -13.86
CA LEU A 518 -9.81 -11.15 -14.28
C LEU A 518 -8.38 -10.77 -14.65
N VAL A 519 -8.01 -11.00 -15.89
CA VAL A 519 -6.67 -10.69 -16.43
C VAL A 519 -6.82 -9.84 -17.69
N GLN A 520 -5.91 -8.89 -17.83
CA GLN A 520 -5.81 -8.12 -19.08
C GLN A 520 -5.12 -8.99 -20.14
N ALA A 521 -5.87 -9.37 -21.18
CA ALA A 521 -5.34 -10.17 -22.26
C ALA A 521 -4.46 -9.32 -23.21
N PRO A 522 -3.33 -9.83 -23.72
CA PRO A 522 -2.59 -9.13 -24.76
C PRO A 522 -3.45 -8.99 -26.02
N LEU A 523 -3.51 -7.79 -26.55
CA LEU A 523 -4.18 -7.52 -27.82
C LEU A 523 -3.22 -7.65 -29.00
N ASN A 524 -3.77 -8.00 -30.15
CA ASN A 524 -3.05 -7.88 -31.41
C ASN A 524 -3.14 -6.43 -31.89
N ASP A 525 -2.01 -5.80 -32.16
CA ASP A 525 -1.88 -4.40 -32.60
C ASP A 525 -2.74 -4.07 -33.85
N ILE A 526 -3.04 -5.09 -34.65
CA ILE A 526 -3.91 -4.97 -35.85
C ILE A 526 -5.34 -4.50 -35.51
N LEU A 527 -5.78 -4.69 -34.27
CA LEU A 527 -7.13 -4.29 -33.82
C LEU A 527 -7.25 -2.79 -33.56
N GLY A 528 -6.12 -2.06 -33.46
CA GLY A 528 -6.10 -0.62 -33.25
C GLY A 528 -6.59 -0.13 -31.90
N TYR A 529 -6.63 -0.99 -30.89
CA TYR A 529 -6.92 -0.64 -29.50
C TYR A 529 -5.63 -0.58 -28.69
N GLU A 530 -5.57 0.29 -27.69
CA GLU A 530 -4.41 0.40 -26.79
C GLU A 530 -4.43 -0.67 -25.69
N GLU A 531 -5.60 -1.04 -25.21
CA GLU A 531 -5.79 -1.92 -24.05
C GLU A 531 -6.87 -2.98 -24.30
N ALA A 532 -6.68 -4.18 -23.75
CA ALA A 532 -7.76 -5.16 -23.59
C ALA A 532 -8.69 -4.75 -22.44
N ALA A 533 -9.95 -5.18 -22.53
CA ALA A 533 -10.89 -5.05 -21.41
C ALA A 533 -10.59 -6.08 -20.33
#